data_5dabc44e861507fb6c8682129db06d4b
#
_entry.id   5dabc44e861507fb6c8682129db06d4b
#
_cell.length_a   1.000
_cell.length_b   1.000
_cell.length_c   1.000
_cell.angle_alpha   90.00
_cell.angle_beta   90.00
_cell.angle_gamma   90.00
#
_symmetry.space_group_name_H-M   'P 1'
#
loop_
_entity.id
_entity.type
_entity.pdbx_description
1 polymer ?
#
loop_
_entity_poly.entity_id
_entity_poly.type
_entity_poly.pdbx_seq_one_letter_code
_entity_poly.pdbx_strand_id
1 'polypeptide(L)'
;KAIIYQDLLDNYQSDKLDFIKLKLDHPLYIMFSSGTTGKPKCIVHSAGGVLLKHLVEVGLHSNAREKKKFFYFTTCGWMMWNWLVSSLMLNSTICLYDGSPFYPNSDILWTYAEEEKFNFFGTSAKYIDALSKFKNKISEKFDLENLETIGSTGSPLVHESFDYVYNNIKKDIHLASLSGGTDIVGCFVGGNPISPVYRGEIQGPILGMDVHVFDDDGNSITNKQGELVCIKSFPTMPIEFWRDNGEKYHKAYFDKYKNVWN
;
A
#
# COMPACT_ATOMS: atom_id res chain seq x y z
N LYS A 1 -23.35 -15.34 22.39
CA LYS A 1 -23.02 -16.74 22.08
C LYS A 1 -22.03 -16.72 20.91
N ALA A 2 -20.90 -17.42 21.03
CA ALA A 2 -20.02 -17.67 19.89
C ALA A 2 -20.64 -18.76 19.00
N ILE A 3 -20.51 -18.60 17.70
CA ILE A 3 -20.91 -19.59 16.71
C ILE A 3 -19.63 -20.10 16.04
N ILE A 4 -19.50 -21.42 15.89
CA ILE A 4 -18.39 -22.00 15.16
C ILE A 4 -18.54 -21.63 13.67
N TYR A 5 -17.47 -21.18 13.02
CA TYR A 5 -17.52 -20.72 11.64
C TYR A 5 -18.00 -21.82 10.68
N GLN A 6 -17.58 -23.08 10.88
CA GLN A 6 -18.01 -24.19 10.04
C GLN A 6 -19.52 -24.44 10.18
N ASP A 7 -20.07 -24.39 11.41
CA ASP A 7 -21.53 -24.55 11.63
C ASP A 7 -22.33 -23.43 10.94
N LEU A 8 -21.73 -22.22 10.85
CA LEU A 8 -22.34 -21.11 10.13
C LEU A 8 -22.37 -21.40 8.63
N LEU A 9 -21.26 -21.85 8.05
CA LEU A 9 -21.18 -22.18 6.62
C LEU A 9 -22.14 -23.31 6.24
N ASP A 10 -22.23 -24.36 7.05
CA ASP A 10 -23.06 -25.54 6.78
C ASP A 10 -24.57 -25.21 6.79
N ASN A 11 -24.95 -24.14 7.48
CA ASN A 11 -26.34 -23.67 7.55
C ASN A 11 -26.77 -22.74 6.40
N TYR A 12 -25.83 -22.29 5.58
CA TYR A 12 -26.11 -21.38 4.47
C TYR A 12 -25.63 -21.98 3.16
N GLN A 13 -26.57 -22.24 2.26
CA GLN A 13 -26.28 -22.59 0.86
C GLN A 13 -26.74 -21.41 0.01
N SER A 14 -25.83 -20.88 -0.79
CA SER A 14 -26.16 -19.85 -1.77
C SER A 14 -25.59 -20.22 -3.13
N ASP A 15 -26.47 -20.45 -4.07
CA ASP A 15 -26.11 -20.80 -5.45
C ASP A 15 -25.94 -19.55 -6.33
N LYS A 16 -26.26 -18.36 -5.80
CA LYS A 16 -26.25 -17.12 -6.56
C LYS A 16 -25.74 -15.94 -5.73
N LEU A 17 -24.80 -15.21 -6.31
CA LEU A 17 -24.36 -13.92 -5.79
C LEU A 17 -25.16 -12.79 -6.41
N ASP A 18 -25.89 -12.05 -5.59
CA ASP A 18 -26.57 -10.83 -6.00
C ASP A 18 -25.75 -9.62 -5.53
N PHE A 19 -25.27 -8.83 -6.51
CA PHE A 19 -24.50 -7.62 -6.23
C PHE A 19 -25.39 -6.40 -6.18
N ILE A 20 -25.35 -5.69 -5.05
CA ILE A 20 -26.06 -4.42 -4.90
C ILE A 20 -25.34 -3.35 -5.73
N LYS A 21 -26.11 -2.61 -6.55
CA LYS A 21 -25.60 -1.44 -7.27
C LYS A 21 -25.51 -0.26 -6.31
N LEU A 22 -24.31 0.26 -6.13
CA LEU A 22 -24.01 1.38 -5.24
C LEU A 22 -23.65 2.64 -6.05
N LYS A 23 -23.82 3.80 -5.44
CA LYS A 23 -23.26 5.06 -5.97
C LYS A 23 -21.75 5.06 -5.79
N LEU A 24 -21.05 5.87 -6.59
CA LEU A 24 -19.59 6.00 -6.54
C LEU A 24 -19.10 6.42 -5.14
N ASP A 25 -19.83 7.33 -4.52
CA ASP A 25 -19.54 7.92 -3.21
C ASP A 25 -20.11 7.12 -2.02
N HIS A 26 -20.65 5.91 -2.27
CA HIS A 26 -21.15 5.06 -1.18
C HIS A 26 -20.00 4.69 -0.24
N PRO A 27 -20.16 4.83 1.10
CA PRO A 27 -19.14 4.44 2.07
C PRO A 27 -18.75 2.97 1.96
N LEU A 28 -17.45 2.69 1.89
CA LEU A 28 -16.88 1.35 1.90
C LEU A 28 -16.15 1.04 3.19
N TYR A 29 -15.24 1.92 3.58
CA TYR A 29 -14.41 1.76 4.78
C TYR A 29 -14.56 2.96 5.72
N ILE A 30 -14.53 2.68 7.02
CA ILE A 30 -14.21 3.67 8.05
C ILE A 30 -12.87 3.26 8.62
N MET A 31 -11.83 4.02 8.28
CA MET A 31 -10.46 3.71 8.67
C MET A 31 -9.94 4.70 9.71
N PHE A 32 -9.00 4.23 10.51
CA PHE A 32 -8.46 5.02 11.62
C PHE A 32 -7.00 5.37 11.33
N SER A 33 -6.67 6.65 11.44
CA SER A 33 -5.28 7.09 11.46
C SER A 33 -4.97 7.81 12.78
N SER A 34 -3.75 7.62 13.30
CA SER A 34 -3.28 8.35 14.46
C SER A 34 -3.15 9.83 14.11
N GLY A 35 -4.08 10.65 14.62
CA GLY A 35 -3.97 12.09 14.46
C GLY A 35 -2.84 12.67 15.33
N THR A 36 -2.22 13.75 14.87
CA THR A 36 -1.21 14.51 15.62
C THR A 36 -1.76 15.13 16.91
N THR A 37 -3.08 15.15 17.08
CA THR A 37 -3.81 15.78 18.20
C THR A 37 -4.36 14.78 19.23
N GLY A 38 -3.97 13.52 19.21
CA GLY A 38 -4.24 12.52 20.24
C GLY A 38 -5.46 11.60 19.99
N LYS A 39 -6.53 12.05 19.33
CA LYS A 39 -7.64 11.17 18.95
C LYS A 39 -7.51 10.74 17.48
N PRO A 40 -7.67 9.43 17.17
CA PRO A 40 -7.63 8.97 15.79
C PRO A 40 -8.68 9.65 14.92
N LYS A 41 -8.31 10.00 13.69
CA LYS A 41 -9.28 10.39 12.66
C LYS A 41 -10.06 9.15 12.24
N CYS A 42 -11.39 9.25 12.13
CA CYS A 42 -12.26 8.20 11.60
C CYS A 42 -12.63 8.57 10.17
N ILE A 43 -11.87 8.06 9.22
CA ILE A 43 -11.89 8.49 7.83
C ILE A 43 -12.84 7.60 7.03
N VAL A 44 -13.85 8.19 6.39
CA VAL A 44 -14.83 7.47 5.57
C VAL A 44 -14.37 7.49 4.11
N HIS A 45 -14.13 6.32 3.53
CA HIS A 45 -13.71 6.16 2.14
C HIS A 45 -14.81 5.60 1.26
N SER A 46 -14.89 6.09 0.01
CA SER A 46 -15.90 5.69 -0.97
C SER A 46 -15.57 4.36 -1.66
N ALA A 47 -16.59 3.59 -2.01
CA ALA A 47 -16.47 2.35 -2.74
C ALA A 47 -15.86 2.56 -4.13
N GLY A 48 -16.38 3.51 -4.90
CA GLY A 48 -15.91 3.77 -6.25
C GLY A 48 -14.51 4.41 -6.27
N GLY A 49 -14.22 5.32 -5.33
CA GLY A 49 -12.91 5.94 -5.23
C GLY A 49 -11.81 4.92 -4.92
N VAL A 50 -12.04 4.06 -3.92
CA VAL A 50 -11.09 2.99 -3.55
C VAL A 50 -10.91 2.01 -4.70
N LEU A 51 -12.00 1.58 -5.37
CA LEU A 51 -11.94 0.69 -6.51
C LEU A 51 -11.02 1.24 -7.62
N LEU A 52 -11.24 2.50 -8.01
CA LEU A 52 -10.43 3.15 -9.06
C LEU A 52 -8.97 3.29 -8.66
N LYS A 53 -8.71 3.77 -7.44
CA LYS A 53 -7.35 3.96 -6.93
C LYS A 53 -6.57 2.65 -6.86
N HIS A 54 -7.16 1.63 -6.25
CA HIS A 54 -6.50 0.33 -6.12
C HIS A 54 -6.35 -0.38 -7.47
N LEU A 55 -7.31 -0.23 -8.40
CA LEU A 55 -7.15 -0.77 -9.76
C LEU A 55 -5.92 -0.19 -10.45
N VAL A 56 -5.66 1.11 -10.29
CA VAL A 56 -4.47 1.77 -10.81
C VAL A 56 -3.21 1.27 -10.09
N GLU A 57 -3.20 1.27 -8.76
CA GLU A 57 -2.00 0.93 -7.98
C GLU A 57 -1.63 -0.55 -8.09
N VAL A 58 -2.57 -1.46 -7.86
CA VAL A 58 -2.27 -2.90 -7.92
C VAL A 58 -2.14 -3.39 -9.35
N GLY A 59 -2.94 -2.86 -10.29
CA GLY A 59 -2.91 -3.25 -11.70
C GLY A 59 -1.73 -2.66 -12.47
N LEU A 60 -1.66 -1.33 -12.55
CA LEU A 60 -0.70 -0.65 -13.42
C LEU A 60 0.67 -0.47 -12.74
N HIS A 61 0.70 -0.08 -11.46
CA HIS A 61 1.95 0.17 -10.75
C HIS A 61 2.58 -1.09 -10.16
N SER A 62 1.80 -2.13 -9.86
CA SER A 62 2.28 -3.37 -9.25
C SER A 62 2.10 -4.61 -10.13
N ASN A 63 1.59 -4.43 -11.36
CA ASN A 63 1.44 -5.51 -12.35
C ASN A 63 0.56 -6.70 -11.88
N ALA A 64 -0.45 -6.43 -11.04
CA ALA A 64 -1.41 -7.45 -10.64
C ALA A 64 -2.26 -7.88 -11.83
N ARG A 65 -2.42 -9.19 -12.02
CA ARG A 65 -3.22 -9.79 -13.08
C ARG A 65 -3.46 -11.27 -12.77
N GLU A 66 -4.28 -11.91 -13.58
CA GLU A 66 -4.54 -13.33 -13.48
C GLU A 66 -3.25 -14.16 -13.34
N LYS A 67 -3.27 -15.15 -12.45
CA LYS A 67 -2.16 -16.06 -12.11
C LYS A 67 -0.97 -15.42 -11.38
N LYS A 68 -0.99 -14.12 -11.09
CA LYS A 68 0.03 -13.51 -10.24
C LYS A 68 -0.27 -13.75 -8.77
N LYS A 69 0.77 -14.01 -7.99
CA LYS A 69 0.70 -14.22 -6.53
C LYS A 69 1.23 -12.99 -5.81
N PHE A 70 0.35 -12.38 -5.04
CA PHE A 70 0.61 -11.16 -4.27
C PHE A 70 0.70 -11.47 -2.80
N PHE A 71 1.81 -11.11 -2.21
CA PHE A 71 2.04 -11.15 -0.78
C PHE A 71 2.29 -9.75 -0.24
N TYR A 72 1.69 -9.41 0.88
CA TYR A 72 2.05 -8.24 1.66
C TYR A 72 2.09 -8.62 3.14
N PHE A 73 3.24 -8.38 3.80
CA PHE A 73 3.35 -8.58 5.24
C PHE A 73 2.58 -7.49 5.97
N THR A 74 1.35 -7.79 6.34
CA THR A 74 0.41 -6.87 6.98
C THR A 74 -0.55 -7.61 7.90
N THR A 75 -1.22 -6.88 8.78
CA THR A 75 -2.35 -7.37 9.57
C THR A 75 -3.66 -6.81 9.05
N CYS A 76 -4.79 -7.43 9.41
CA CYS A 76 -6.12 -6.93 9.02
C CYS A 76 -6.43 -5.53 9.58
N GLY A 77 -5.68 -5.04 10.57
CA GLY A 77 -5.83 -3.71 11.15
C GLY A 77 -5.07 -2.60 10.41
N TRP A 78 -4.27 -2.92 9.40
CA TRP A 78 -3.51 -1.95 8.62
C TRP A 78 -4.13 -1.73 7.25
N MET A 79 -4.00 -0.51 6.71
CA MET A 79 -4.53 -0.14 5.40
C MET A 79 -4.00 -1.05 4.28
N MET A 80 -2.76 -1.54 4.39
CA MET A 80 -2.18 -2.43 3.37
C MET A 80 -2.91 -3.76 3.24
N TRP A 81 -3.69 -4.20 4.22
CA TRP A 81 -4.63 -5.32 4.06
C TRP A 81 -5.69 -5.02 3.02
N ASN A 82 -6.32 -3.84 3.08
CA ASN A 82 -7.34 -3.41 2.12
C ASN A 82 -6.76 -3.32 0.70
N TRP A 83 -5.51 -2.84 0.60
CA TRP A 83 -4.78 -2.77 -0.66
C TRP A 83 -4.48 -4.18 -1.23
N LEU A 84 -3.97 -5.09 -0.39
CA LEU A 84 -3.67 -6.48 -0.80
C LEU A 84 -4.94 -7.20 -1.29
N VAL A 85 -6.03 -7.14 -0.52
CA VAL A 85 -7.32 -7.78 -0.89
C VAL A 85 -7.83 -7.26 -2.22
N SER A 86 -7.60 -6.01 -2.55
CA SER A 86 -8.03 -5.42 -3.82
C SER A 86 -7.35 -6.04 -5.04
N SER A 87 -6.23 -6.75 -4.90
CA SER A 87 -5.62 -7.47 -6.02
C SER A 87 -6.49 -8.62 -6.55
N LEU A 88 -7.44 -9.11 -5.73
CA LEU A 88 -8.42 -10.12 -6.15
C LEU A 88 -9.32 -9.65 -7.29
N MET A 89 -9.57 -8.34 -7.43
CA MET A 89 -10.37 -7.80 -8.54
C MET A 89 -9.71 -8.03 -9.92
N LEU A 90 -8.41 -8.31 -9.93
CA LEU A 90 -7.62 -8.60 -11.13
C LEU A 90 -7.32 -10.10 -11.29
N ASN A 91 -8.05 -10.96 -10.57
CA ASN A 91 -7.87 -12.43 -10.56
C ASN A 91 -6.46 -12.85 -10.10
N SER A 92 -5.78 -12.02 -9.31
CA SER A 92 -4.54 -12.40 -8.64
C SER A 92 -4.84 -13.29 -7.44
N THR A 93 -3.89 -14.13 -7.05
CA THR A 93 -3.94 -14.89 -5.81
C THR A 93 -3.27 -14.08 -4.70
N ILE A 94 -3.94 -13.92 -3.55
CA ILE A 94 -3.31 -13.35 -2.36
C ILE A 94 -2.70 -14.45 -1.52
N CYS A 95 -1.47 -14.23 -1.05
CA CYS A 95 -0.76 -15.09 -0.14
C CYS A 95 -0.78 -14.45 1.25
N LEU A 96 -1.20 -15.21 2.26
CA LEU A 96 -1.40 -14.72 3.62
C LEU A 96 -0.40 -15.39 4.56
N TYR A 97 0.08 -14.64 5.53
CA TYR A 97 0.99 -15.13 6.55
C TYR A 97 0.57 -14.59 7.93
N ASP A 98 0.38 -15.50 8.87
CA ASP A 98 0.10 -15.18 10.27
C ASP A 98 1.26 -15.64 11.14
N GLY A 99 2.11 -14.71 11.55
CA GLY A 99 3.29 -15.01 12.34
C GLY A 99 4.32 -13.88 12.36
N SER A 100 5.42 -14.12 13.08
CA SER A 100 6.55 -13.19 13.09
C SER A 100 7.39 -13.36 11.82
N PRO A 101 7.83 -12.25 11.18
CA PRO A 101 8.64 -12.32 9.96
C PRO A 101 10.08 -12.81 10.19
N PHE A 102 10.47 -13.03 11.48
CA PHE A 102 11.79 -13.46 11.88
C PHE A 102 11.79 -14.74 12.75
N TYR A 103 10.63 -15.41 12.89
CA TYR A 103 10.55 -16.65 13.64
C TYR A 103 10.07 -17.80 12.72
N PRO A 104 10.73 -18.97 12.77
CA PRO A 104 11.85 -19.38 13.65
C PRO A 104 13.21 -18.78 13.25
N ASN A 105 13.31 -18.15 12.09
CA ASN A 105 14.54 -17.52 11.59
C ASN A 105 14.21 -16.39 10.59
N SER A 106 15.22 -15.66 10.16
CA SER A 106 15.09 -14.51 9.24
C SER A 106 14.74 -14.92 7.79
N ASP A 107 14.77 -16.19 7.47
CA ASP A 107 14.56 -16.72 6.13
C ASP A 107 13.10 -17.14 5.89
N ILE A 108 12.26 -17.18 6.93
CA ILE A 108 10.90 -17.75 6.88
C ILE A 108 10.02 -17.17 5.76
N LEU A 109 10.04 -15.86 5.56
CA LEU A 109 9.24 -15.24 4.50
C LEU A 109 9.82 -15.50 3.10
N TRP A 110 11.12 -15.73 3.00
CA TRP A 110 11.78 -16.07 1.75
C TRP A 110 11.54 -17.53 1.36
N THR A 111 11.52 -18.44 2.34
CA THR A 111 11.06 -19.83 2.13
C THR A 111 9.63 -19.82 1.59
N TYR A 112 8.73 -19.04 2.19
CA TYR A 112 7.36 -18.91 1.73
C TYR A 112 7.27 -18.28 0.33
N ALA A 113 8.12 -17.30 0.02
CA ALA A 113 8.19 -16.67 -1.29
C ALA A 113 8.61 -17.63 -2.40
N GLU A 114 9.57 -18.50 -2.13
CA GLU A 114 10.03 -19.56 -3.03
C GLU A 114 8.97 -20.64 -3.24
N GLU A 115 8.42 -21.20 -2.14
CA GLU A 115 7.42 -22.26 -2.17
C GLU A 115 6.16 -21.84 -2.94
N GLU A 116 5.67 -20.64 -2.67
CA GLU A 116 4.48 -20.11 -3.30
C GLU A 116 4.75 -19.34 -4.61
N LYS A 117 6.01 -19.11 -4.96
CA LYS A 117 6.41 -18.41 -6.19
C LYS A 117 5.79 -17.03 -6.29
N PHE A 118 6.03 -16.18 -5.30
CA PHE A 118 5.51 -14.81 -5.29
C PHE A 118 5.95 -14.02 -6.53
N ASN A 119 5.03 -13.22 -7.05
CA ASN A 119 5.35 -12.22 -8.07
C ASN A 119 5.54 -10.83 -7.43
N PHE A 120 4.82 -10.56 -6.36
CA PHE A 120 4.92 -9.32 -5.58
C PHE A 120 5.17 -9.66 -4.10
N PHE A 121 6.21 -9.05 -3.52
CA PHE A 121 6.53 -9.15 -2.09
C PHE A 121 6.45 -7.78 -1.45
N GLY A 122 5.37 -7.51 -0.72
CA GLY A 122 5.16 -6.26 0.00
C GLY A 122 5.62 -6.34 1.44
N THR A 123 6.32 -5.31 1.90
CA THR A 123 6.85 -5.23 3.26
C THR A 123 7.05 -3.78 3.72
N SER A 124 7.67 -3.60 4.88
CA SER A 124 8.08 -2.28 5.37
C SER A 124 9.58 -2.03 5.17
N ALA A 125 9.96 -0.76 5.06
CA ALA A 125 11.37 -0.38 5.04
C ALA A 125 12.13 -0.88 6.27
N LYS A 126 11.48 -0.91 7.44
CA LYS A 126 12.03 -1.45 8.68
C LYS A 126 12.35 -2.95 8.61
N TYR A 127 11.55 -3.73 7.89
CA TYR A 127 11.84 -5.15 7.68
C TYR A 127 13.10 -5.33 6.84
N ILE A 128 13.24 -4.59 5.76
CA ILE A 128 14.44 -4.64 4.89
C ILE A 128 15.69 -4.21 5.66
N ASP A 129 15.61 -3.12 6.44
CA ASP A 129 16.71 -2.68 7.30
C ASP A 129 17.08 -3.72 8.35
N ALA A 130 16.09 -4.32 9.02
CA ALA A 130 16.35 -5.40 9.99
C ALA A 130 16.98 -6.63 9.33
N LEU A 131 16.46 -7.03 8.15
CA LEU A 131 16.98 -8.18 7.39
C LEU A 131 18.43 -7.97 6.97
N SER A 132 18.83 -6.76 6.57
CA SER A 132 20.20 -6.43 6.17
C SER A 132 21.22 -6.68 7.27
N LYS A 133 20.82 -6.55 8.55
CA LYS A 133 21.68 -6.78 9.72
C LYS A 133 22.05 -8.24 9.92
N PHE A 134 21.25 -9.17 9.42
CA PHE A 134 21.59 -10.62 9.43
C PHE A 134 22.64 -10.96 8.38
N LYS A 135 22.95 -10.05 7.45
CA LYS A 135 23.91 -10.26 6.34
C LYS A 135 23.62 -11.49 5.48
N ASN A 136 22.36 -11.93 5.45
CA ASN A 136 21.94 -13.07 4.66
C ASN A 136 21.96 -12.69 3.17
N LYS A 137 22.52 -13.57 2.37
CA LYS A 137 22.42 -13.51 0.91
C LYS A 137 21.25 -14.38 0.47
N ILE A 138 20.09 -13.76 0.38
CA ILE A 138 18.84 -14.41 0.01
C ILE A 138 18.95 -15.03 -1.39
N SER A 139 19.58 -14.31 -2.33
CA SER A 139 19.82 -14.77 -3.70
C SER A 139 20.66 -16.05 -3.85
N GLU A 140 21.46 -16.39 -2.82
CA GLU A 140 22.27 -17.62 -2.81
C GLU A 140 21.50 -18.82 -2.20
N LYS A 141 20.38 -18.56 -1.51
CA LYS A 141 19.63 -19.57 -0.76
C LYS A 141 18.31 -19.95 -1.40
N PHE A 142 17.66 -19.03 -2.11
CA PHE A 142 16.29 -19.17 -2.60
C PHE A 142 16.16 -18.90 -4.09
N ASP A 143 15.32 -19.68 -4.76
CA ASP A 143 14.89 -19.41 -6.12
C ASP A 143 13.77 -18.38 -6.14
N LEU A 144 14.09 -17.17 -6.51
CA LEU A 144 13.17 -16.05 -6.64
C LEU A 144 12.90 -15.66 -8.10
N GLU A 145 13.01 -16.61 -9.04
CA GLU A 145 12.81 -16.33 -10.48
C GLU A 145 11.48 -15.62 -10.74
N ASN A 146 10.42 -16.06 -10.07
CA ASN A 146 9.06 -15.53 -10.25
C ASN A 146 8.84 -14.14 -9.62
N LEU A 147 9.72 -13.70 -8.70
CA LEU A 147 9.58 -12.44 -7.99
C LEU A 147 9.92 -11.27 -8.93
N GLU A 148 8.92 -10.41 -9.19
CA GLU A 148 9.02 -9.28 -10.10
C GLU A 148 9.17 -7.95 -9.37
N THR A 149 8.51 -7.81 -8.21
CA THR A 149 8.48 -6.55 -7.48
C THR A 149 8.61 -6.78 -5.97
N ILE A 150 9.41 -5.95 -5.33
CA ILE A 150 9.41 -5.76 -3.87
C ILE A 150 8.83 -4.38 -3.58
N GLY A 151 7.70 -4.33 -2.88
CA GLY A 151 7.06 -3.10 -2.41
C GLY A 151 7.48 -2.75 -0.99
N SER A 152 7.87 -1.50 -0.73
CA SER A 152 8.30 -1.03 0.59
C SER A 152 7.58 0.25 0.98
N THR A 153 6.96 0.26 2.17
CA THR A 153 6.29 1.46 2.73
C THR A 153 6.39 1.52 4.25
N GLY A 154 5.71 2.48 4.86
CA GLY A 154 5.64 2.70 6.31
C GLY A 154 6.74 3.59 6.88
N SER A 155 7.83 3.76 6.17
CA SER A 155 8.89 4.75 6.40
C SER A 155 9.75 4.89 5.15
N PRO A 156 10.54 5.96 5.00
CA PRO A 156 11.47 6.10 3.88
C PRO A 156 12.43 4.91 3.80
N LEU A 157 12.64 4.42 2.59
CA LEU A 157 13.63 3.38 2.32
C LEU A 157 15.00 4.04 2.16
N VAL A 158 15.94 3.73 3.05
CA VAL A 158 17.27 4.32 3.06
C VAL A 158 18.17 3.73 1.96
N HIS A 159 19.18 4.47 1.56
CA HIS A 159 20.10 4.09 0.47
C HIS A 159 20.70 2.69 0.63
N GLU A 160 21.11 2.35 1.87
CA GLU A 160 21.72 1.06 2.21
C GLU A 160 20.75 -0.11 2.00
N SER A 161 19.43 0.14 2.16
CA SER A 161 18.40 -0.86 1.90
C SER A 161 18.23 -1.14 0.41
N PHE A 162 18.40 -0.12 -0.47
CA PHE A 162 18.46 -0.35 -1.92
C PHE A 162 19.66 -1.22 -2.28
N ASP A 163 20.85 -0.87 -1.75
CA ASP A 163 22.07 -1.64 -1.99
C ASP A 163 21.91 -3.09 -1.52
N TYR A 164 21.29 -3.30 -0.34
CA TYR A 164 21.06 -4.64 0.18
C TYR A 164 20.13 -5.45 -0.71
N VAL A 165 19.01 -4.89 -1.16
CA VAL A 165 18.06 -5.59 -2.03
C VAL A 165 18.74 -6.04 -3.32
N TYR A 166 19.42 -5.13 -4.02
CA TYR A 166 20.04 -5.45 -5.30
C TYR A 166 21.27 -6.36 -5.21
N ASN A 167 22.01 -6.33 -4.09
CA ASN A 167 23.21 -7.14 -3.90
C ASN A 167 22.94 -8.50 -3.24
N ASN A 168 21.85 -8.62 -2.45
CA ASN A 168 21.65 -9.80 -1.60
C ASN A 168 20.30 -10.49 -1.80
N ILE A 169 19.32 -9.84 -2.42
CA ILE A 169 17.99 -10.44 -2.65
C ILE A 169 17.84 -10.78 -4.14
N LYS A 170 17.74 -9.77 -5.01
CA LYS A 170 17.62 -10.00 -6.46
C LYS A 170 18.08 -8.78 -7.25
N LYS A 171 18.98 -8.99 -8.20
CA LYS A 171 19.61 -7.93 -8.98
C LYS A 171 18.66 -7.28 -9.99
N ASP A 172 17.77 -8.05 -10.60
CA ASP A 172 16.81 -7.64 -11.64
C ASP A 172 15.39 -7.49 -11.11
N ILE A 173 15.23 -6.84 -9.96
CA ILE A 173 13.96 -6.64 -9.29
C ILE A 173 13.47 -5.19 -9.43
N HIS A 174 12.16 -5.01 -9.60
CA HIS A 174 11.52 -3.71 -9.42
C HIS A 174 11.37 -3.43 -7.91
N LEU A 175 12.22 -2.56 -7.36
CA LEU A 175 12.12 -2.12 -5.96
C LEU A 175 11.26 -0.87 -5.88
N ALA A 176 10.00 -1.04 -5.51
CA ALA A 176 9.00 0.02 -5.40
C ALA A 176 8.97 0.60 -3.98
N SER A 177 9.59 1.75 -3.78
CA SER A 177 9.37 2.55 -2.57
C SER A 177 8.06 3.33 -2.71
N LEU A 178 7.18 3.23 -1.69
CA LEU A 178 5.81 3.74 -1.73
C LEU A 178 5.60 4.75 -0.60
N SER A 179 5.00 5.89 -0.90
CA SER A 179 4.61 6.89 0.11
C SER A 179 3.16 7.31 -0.06
N GLY A 180 2.41 7.09 1.00
CA GLY A 180 0.98 7.37 1.10
C GLY A 180 0.47 7.09 2.49
N GLY A 181 -0.81 6.81 2.63
CA GLY A 181 -1.35 6.56 3.96
C GLY A 181 -2.83 6.18 3.98
N THR A 182 -3.30 5.96 5.19
CA THR A 182 -4.70 5.65 5.49
C THR A 182 -5.63 6.78 5.04
N ASP A 183 -5.16 8.02 5.04
CA ASP A 183 -5.93 9.21 4.65
C ASP A 183 -6.39 9.16 3.19
N ILE A 184 -5.68 8.44 2.32
CA ILE A 184 -6.03 8.30 0.90
C ILE A 184 -6.18 6.83 0.46
N VAL A 185 -6.10 5.89 1.40
CA VAL A 185 -6.14 4.42 1.15
C VAL A 185 -5.25 4.01 -0.02
N GLY A 186 -4.04 4.54 -0.06
CA GLY A 186 -3.10 4.34 -1.16
C GLY A 186 -1.89 5.26 -1.08
N CYS A 187 -1.26 5.50 -2.23
CA CYS A 187 -0.03 6.26 -2.32
C CYS A 187 -0.21 7.55 -3.15
N PHE A 188 0.49 8.62 -2.77
CA PHE A 188 0.69 9.81 -3.60
C PHE A 188 1.79 9.57 -4.64
N VAL A 189 2.88 8.97 -4.17
CA VAL A 189 4.07 8.65 -4.98
C VAL A 189 4.48 7.20 -4.74
N GLY A 190 5.04 6.56 -5.76
CA GLY A 190 5.36 5.14 -5.66
C GLY A 190 6.17 4.57 -6.81
N GLY A 191 6.18 3.25 -6.90
CA GLY A 191 6.85 2.52 -7.95
C GLY A 191 6.21 2.68 -9.32
N ASN A 192 7.03 2.58 -10.36
CA ASN A 192 6.59 2.60 -11.74
C ASN A 192 7.38 1.56 -12.54
N PRO A 193 6.74 0.48 -13.03
CA PRO A 193 7.44 -0.63 -13.67
C PRO A 193 8.08 -0.29 -15.01
N ILE A 194 7.76 0.86 -15.60
CA ILE A 194 8.33 1.31 -16.89
C ILE A 194 9.41 2.39 -16.73
N SER A 195 9.76 2.77 -15.51
CA SER A 195 10.77 3.77 -15.22
C SER A 195 11.95 3.17 -14.44
N PRO A 196 13.16 3.70 -14.59
CA PRO A 196 14.30 3.25 -13.80
C PRO A 196 14.09 3.53 -12.31
N VAL A 197 14.67 2.66 -11.47
CA VAL A 197 14.76 2.86 -10.01
C VAL A 197 16.08 3.54 -9.70
N TYR A 198 16.03 4.69 -9.05
CA TYR A 198 17.21 5.38 -8.54
C TYR A 198 17.37 5.14 -7.04
N ARG A 199 18.61 4.93 -6.63
CA ARG A 199 18.99 4.65 -5.25
C ARG A 199 18.55 5.78 -4.31
N GLY A 200 17.69 5.47 -3.35
CA GLY A 200 17.21 6.43 -2.35
C GLY A 200 16.03 7.30 -2.82
N GLU A 201 15.48 7.04 -4.01
CA GLU A 201 14.39 7.83 -4.56
C GLU A 201 13.09 7.03 -4.65
N ILE A 202 11.95 7.73 -4.63
CA ILE A 202 10.65 7.21 -5.06
C ILE A 202 10.48 7.62 -6.52
N GLN A 203 10.08 6.68 -7.39
CA GLN A 203 10.12 6.86 -8.85
C GLN A 203 9.22 8.00 -9.36
N GLY A 204 8.08 8.25 -8.72
CA GLY A 204 7.22 9.37 -9.13
C GLY A 204 5.79 9.30 -8.62
N PRO A 205 4.93 10.23 -9.07
CA PRO A 205 3.52 10.24 -8.75
C PRO A 205 2.81 8.98 -9.24
N ILE A 206 1.85 8.50 -8.44
CA ILE A 206 0.90 7.48 -8.88
C ILE A 206 -0.02 8.10 -9.94
N LEU A 207 -0.38 7.34 -10.95
CA LEU A 207 -1.31 7.77 -12.00
C LEU A 207 -2.62 8.30 -11.41
N GLY A 208 -3.04 9.47 -11.89
CA GLY A 208 -4.22 10.18 -11.38
C GLY A 208 -3.96 11.07 -10.16
N MET A 209 -2.71 11.18 -9.69
CA MET A 209 -2.29 12.05 -8.59
C MET A 209 -1.44 13.20 -9.13
N ASP A 210 -1.94 14.44 -9.00
CA ASP A 210 -1.21 15.65 -9.43
C ASP A 210 -0.39 16.19 -8.26
N VAL A 211 0.74 15.55 -8.02
CA VAL A 211 1.59 15.75 -6.84
C VAL A 211 2.67 16.77 -7.12
N HIS A 212 2.85 17.72 -6.20
CA HIS A 212 3.88 18.74 -6.20
C HIS A 212 4.60 18.83 -4.85
N VAL A 213 5.70 19.55 -4.83
CA VAL A 213 6.36 19.99 -3.59
C VAL A 213 6.24 21.50 -3.52
N PHE A 214 5.66 21.99 -2.41
CA PHE A 214 5.47 23.43 -2.19
C PHE A 214 6.43 23.97 -1.12
N ASP A 215 6.88 25.21 -1.31
CA ASP A 215 7.50 25.99 -0.25
C ASP A 215 6.43 26.55 0.71
N ASP A 216 6.86 27.27 1.76
CA ASP A 216 5.94 27.85 2.75
C ASP A 216 5.03 28.95 2.17
N ASP A 217 5.41 29.55 1.05
CA ASP A 217 4.62 30.55 0.32
C ASP A 217 3.61 29.93 -0.67
N GLY A 218 3.62 28.61 -0.81
CA GLY A 218 2.72 27.86 -1.71
C GLY A 218 3.19 27.82 -3.18
N ASN A 219 4.46 28.10 -3.44
CA ASN A 219 5.02 27.97 -4.77
C ASN A 219 5.54 26.55 -5.00
N SER A 220 5.31 26.00 -6.20
CA SER A 220 5.87 24.72 -6.59
C SER A 220 7.39 24.82 -6.76
N ILE A 221 8.12 23.93 -6.09
CA ILE A 221 9.58 23.89 -6.10
C ILE A 221 10.10 22.53 -6.54
N THR A 222 11.31 22.51 -7.08
CA THR A 222 12.06 21.29 -7.46
C THR A 222 13.47 21.33 -6.88
N ASN A 223 14.03 20.14 -6.61
CA ASN A 223 15.38 19.99 -6.05
C ASN A 223 15.60 20.71 -4.69
N LYS A 224 14.52 20.90 -3.94
CA LYS A 224 14.53 21.47 -2.61
C LYS A 224 13.55 20.72 -1.72
N GLN A 225 13.78 20.78 -0.41
CA GLN A 225 12.87 20.24 0.57
C GLN A 225 11.66 21.16 0.73
N GLY A 226 10.45 20.57 0.81
CA GLY A 226 9.20 21.28 0.99
C GLY A 226 8.07 20.34 1.37
N GLU A 227 6.84 20.84 1.32
CA GLU A 227 5.61 20.09 1.63
C GLU A 227 5.11 19.33 0.40
N LEU A 228 4.86 18.03 0.55
CA LEU A 228 4.23 17.23 -0.52
C LEU A 228 2.75 17.55 -0.55
N VAL A 229 2.26 18.00 -1.70
CA VAL A 229 0.87 18.40 -1.89
C VAL A 229 0.24 17.72 -3.11
N CYS A 230 -1.09 17.61 -3.12
CA CYS A 230 -1.83 17.20 -4.30
C CYS A 230 -2.77 18.34 -4.73
N ILE A 231 -2.53 18.91 -5.90
CA ILE A 231 -3.20 20.14 -6.34
C ILE A 231 -4.54 19.93 -7.03
N LYS A 232 -4.87 18.68 -7.39
CA LYS A 232 -6.16 18.30 -7.97
C LYS A 232 -6.87 17.26 -7.12
N SER A 233 -8.18 17.22 -7.25
CA SER A 233 -8.99 16.15 -6.67
C SER A 233 -8.60 14.79 -7.24
N PHE A 234 -8.67 13.76 -6.40
CA PHE A 234 -8.31 12.39 -6.75
C PHE A 234 -9.38 11.41 -6.23
N PRO A 235 -9.46 10.19 -6.79
CA PRO A 235 -10.56 9.27 -6.52
C PRO A 235 -10.79 8.92 -5.05
N THR A 236 -9.72 8.82 -4.26
CA THR A 236 -9.77 8.43 -2.85
C THR A 236 -9.69 9.58 -1.87
N MET A 237 -10.03 10.80 -2.29
CA MET A 237 -10.34 11.83 -1.30
C MET A 237 -11.44 11.28 -0.39
N PRO A 238 -11.25 11.31 0.95
CA PRO A 238 -12.27 10.84 1.87
C PRO A 238 -13.60 11.56 1.66
N ILE A 239 -14.68 10.86 1.88
CA ILE A 239 -16.02 11.46 1.81
C ILE A 239 -16.20 12.46 2.94
N GLU A 240 -15.80 12.03 4.15
CA GLU A 240 -15.93 12.80 5.40
C GLU A 240 -15.07 12.16 6.51
N PHE A 241 -14.98 12.83 7.64
CA PHE A 241 -14.67 12.18 8.90
C PHE A 241 -15.96 11.79 9.59
N TRP A 242 -16.02 10.57 10.10
CA TRP A 242 -17.21 10.04 10.75
C TRP A 242 -17.73 10.98 11.87
N ARG A 243 -18.99 11.42 11.74
CA ARG A 243 -19.64 12.37 12.65
C ARG A 243 -18.94 13.74 12.76
N ASP A 244 -18.29 14.18 11.71
CA ASP A 244 -17.76 15.54 11.56
C ASP A 244 -18.70 16.37 10.67
N ASN A 245 -18.74 17.67 10.93
CA ASN A 245 -19.49 18.64 10.11
C ASN A 245 -18.65 19.20 8.93
N GLY A 246 -17.50 18.62 8.67
CA GLY A 246 -16.54 19.04 7.64
C GLY A 246 -15.42 19.96 8.15
N GLU A 247 -15.53 20.52 9.35
CA GLU A 247 -14.51 21.42 9.90
C GLU A 247 -13.16 20.74 10.14
N LYS A 248 -13.18 19.56 10.77
CA LYS A 248 -11.94 18.82 11.04
C LYS A 248 -11.33 18.28 9.77
N TYR A 249 -12.18 17.84 8.83
CA TYR A 249 -11.74 17.39 7.51
C TYR A 249 -11.02 18.52 6.78
N HIS A 250 -11.64 19.71 6.68
CA HIS A 250 -11.04 20.88 6.04
C HIS A 250 -9.72 21.28 6.71
N LYS A 251 -9.73 21.36 8.05
CA LYS A 251 -8.54 21.69 8.82
C LYS A 251 -7.40 20.69 8.64
N ALA A 252 -7.73 19.39 8.46
CA ALA A 252 -6.71 18.37 8.32
C ALA A 252 -5.99 18.38 6.97
N TYR A 253 -6.65 18.86 5.91
CA TYR A 253 -6.15 18.68 4.54
C TYR A 253 -6.07 19.96 3.70
N PHE A 254 -6.69 21.08 4.14
CA PHE A 254 -6.81 22.30 3.32
C PHE A 254 -6.52 23.59 4.09
N ASP A 255 -6.02 23.50 5.32
CA ASP A 255 -5.80 24.66 6.17
C ASP A 255 -4.56 25.48 5.74
N LYS A 256 -3.49 24.78 5.33
CA LYS A 256 -2.21 25.41 4.97
C LYS A 256 -2.26 26.11 3.61
N TYR A 257 -2.82 25.45 2.61
CA TYR A 257 -2.91 25.99 1.25
C TYR A 257 -4.36 25.93 0.74
N LYS A 258 -4.86 27.05 0.24
CA LYS A 258 -6.25 27.15 -0.21
C LYS A 258 -6.55 26.18 -1.36
N ASN A 259 -7.50 25.27 -1.16
CA ASN A 259 -7.93 24.25 -2.14
C ASN A 259 -6.83 23.27 -2.58
N VAL A 260 -5.79 23.12 -1.82
CA VAL A 260 -4.69 22.17 -2.08
C VAL A 260 -4.62 21.19 -0.93
N TRP A 261 -4.63 19.93 -1.23
CA TRP A 261 -4.45 18.85 -0.26
C TRP A 261 -2.99 18.83 0.22
N ASN A 262 -2.80 18.86 1.55
CA ASN A 262 -1.49 18.80 2.20
C ASN A 262 -1.50 17.90 3.44
#